data_42bbaff29b84a4e797840494a9f8a653
#
_entry.id   42bbaff29b84a4e797840494a9f8a653
#
_cell.length_a   1.000
_cell.length_b   1.000
_cell.length_c   1.000
_cell.angle_alpha   90.00
_cell.angle_beta   90.00
_cell.angle_gamma   90.00
#
_symmetry.space_group_name_H-M   'P 1'
#
loop_
_entity.id
_entity.type
_entity.pdbx_description
1 polymer ?
#
loop_
_entity_poly.entity_id
_entity_poly.type
_entity_poly.pdbx_seq_one_letter_code
_entity_poly.pdbx_strand_id
1 'polypeptide(L)'
;MTFRNFCILLLIVLFCNCSSNINDSRCNFLLNLDIYYEVNLNLPQYSDLNFVSNSVYIPDVGNGGIIIVNSGTGFLAWDASDPNHEILPCSILNINGLEATSSCAQQNTYSLITGQSVGTVLNCTLKAYRVESFGNLLMISSF
;
A
#
# COMPACT_ATOMS: atom_id res chain seq x y z
N MET A 1 -39.82 12.59 -33.68
CA MET A 1 -38.86 12.45 -32.54
C MET A 1 -38.90 13.79 -31.82
N THR A 2 -39.50 13.85 -30.63
CA THR A 2 -39.75 15.11 -29.95
C THR A 2 -38.47 15.63 -29.29
N PHE A 3 -38.26 16.92 -29.29
CA PHE A 3 -37.11 17.64 -28.72
C PHE A 3 -36.74 17.17 -27.30
N ARG A 4 -37.76 16.76 -26.55
CA ARG A 4 -37.63 16.20 -25.20
C ARG A 4 -36.80 14.87 -25.17
N ASN A 5 -36.96 13.98 -26.15
CA ASN A 5 -36.24 12.72 -26.25
C ASN A 5 -34.79 12.95 -26.70
N PHE A 6 -34.52 13.98 -27.47
CA PHE A 6 -33.17 14.35 -27.89
C PHE A 6 -32.34 14.90 -26.70
N CYS A 7 -32.94 15.72 -25.82
CA CYS A 7 -32.26 16.20 -24.62
C CYS A 7 -31.95 15.07 -23.61
N ILE A 8 -32.84 14.09 -23.47
CA ILE A 8 -32.60 12.94 -22.57
C ILE A 8 -31.46 12.07 -23.11
N LEU A 9 -31.38 11.88 -24.42
CA LEU A 9 -30.30 11.11 -25.04
C LEU A 9 -28.94 11.81 -24.88
N LEU A 10 -28.93 13.16 -24.98
CA LEU A 10 -27.71 13.96 -24.79
C LEU A 10 -27.21 13.93 -23.34
N LEU A 11 -28.13 13.86 -22.37
CA LEU A 11 -27.79 13.83 -20.95
C LEU A 11 -27.11 12.50 -20.54
N ILE A 12 -27.45 11.39 -21.20
CA ILE A 12 -26.89 10.05 -20.89
C ILE A 12 -25.44 9.92 -21.37
N VAL A 13 -25.03 10.65 -22.40
CA VAL A 13 -23.67 10.59 -22.97
C VAL A 13 -22.64 11.28 -22.08
N LEU A 14 -23.07 12.16 -21.15
CA LEU A 14 -22.16 12.93 -20.28
C LEU A 14 -21.62 12.15 -19.06
N PHE A 15 -22.09 10.92 -18.81
CA PHE A 15 -21.64 10.13 -17.66
C PHE A 15 -20.60 9.05 -17.99
N CYS A 16 -20.13 8.96 -19.23
CA CYS A 16 -19.09 8.00 -19.64
C CYS A 16 -17.69 8.63 -19.64
N ASN A 17 -17.29 9.32 -18.57
CA ASN A 17 -15.90 9.68 -18.34
C ASN A 17 -15.47 9.09 -17.01
N CYS A 18 -15.13 7.83 -17.02
CA CYS A 18 -14.44 7.24 -15.88
C CYS A 18 -13.37 6.26 -16.38
N SER A 19 -12.18 6.50 -15.87
CA SER A 19 -11.03 5.63 -15.83
C SER A 19 -9.90 5.99 -16.76
N SER A 20 -9.10 6.95 -16.35
CA SER A 20 -7.67 6.93 -16.68
C SER A 20 -6.97 6.03 -15.64
N ASN A 21 -6.61 4.82 -15.99
CA ASN A 21 -5.51 4.11 -15.36
C ASN A 21 -4.26 4.92 -15.67
N ILE A 22 -3.96 5.91 -14.86
CA ILE A 22 -2.68 6.61 -14.88
C ILE A 22 -1.70 5.65 -14.23
N ASN A 23 -1.15 4.72 -15.01
CA ASN A 23 0.14 4.13 -14.70
C ASN A 23 1.15 5.28 -14.81
N ASP A 24 1.37 5.97 -13.69
CA ASP A 24 2.41 6.99 -13.64
C ASP A 24 3.76 6.28 -13.86
N SER A 25 4.37 6.49 -15.04
CA SER A 25 5.65 5.88 -15.39
C SER A 25 6.79 6.25 -14.42
N ARG A 26 6.53 7.20 -13.52
CA ARG A 26 7.43 7.61 -12.44
C ARG A 26 7.37 6.67 -11.23
N CYS A 27 6.38 5.78 -11.13
CA CYS A 27 6.19 4.82 -10.04
C CYS A 27 6.66 3.40 -10.39
N ASN A 28 7.72 3.26 -11.17
CA ASN A 28 8.21 1.97 -11.69
C ASN A 28 9.47 1.45 -10.99
N PHE A 29 9.85 2.01 -9.84
CA PHE A 29 11.03 1.52 -9.12
C PHE A 29 10.80 0.15 -8.49
N LEU A 30 9.57 -0.14 -8.06
CA LEU A 30 9.24 -1.41 -7.44
C LEU A 30 8.77 -2.44 -8.47
N LEU A 31 9.32 -3.64 -8.38
CA LEU A 31 8.93 -4.77 -9.22
C LEU A 31 7.53 -5.29 -8.82
N ASN A 32 6.79 -5.79 -9.80
CA ASN A 32 5.55 -6.53 -9.55
C ASN A 32 5.89 -8.00 -9.29
N LEU A 33 6.26 -8.29 -8.05
CA LEU A 33 6.58 -9.63 -7.60
C LEU A 33 5.30 -10.33 -7.11
N ASP A 34 5.10 -11.58 -7.53
CA ASP A 34 4.10 -12.43 -6.93
C ASP A 34 4.61 -12.87 -5.57
N ILE A 35 3.87 -12.48 -4.53
CA ILE A 35 4.17 -12.89 -3.17
C ILE A 35 3.01 -13.67 -2.57
N TYR A 36 3.36 -14.59 -1.69
CA TYR A 36 2.46 -15.28 -0.79
C TYR A 36 3.20 -15.51 0.53
N TYR A 37 2.66 -15.00 1.62
CA TYR A 37 3.28 -15.11 2.94
C TYR A 37 2.23 -15.31 4.02
N GLU A 38 2.46 -16.25 4.94
CA GLU A 38 1.57 -16.56 6.05
C GLU A 38 2.14 -16.02 7.36
N VAL A 39 1.29 -15.32 8.13
CA VAL A 39 1.61 -14.78 9.45
C VAL A 39 0.70 -15.39 10.48
N ASN A 40 1.27 -16.14 11.42
CA ASN A 40 0.54 -16.67 12.56
C ASN A 40 0.72 -15.74 13.77
N LEU A 41 -0.34 -15.04 14.15
CA LEU A 41 -0.35 -14.05 15.23
C LEU A 41 -0.04 -14.63 16.61
N ASN A 42 -0.07 -15.96 16.77
CA ASN A 42 0.31 -16.64 18.01
C ASN A 42 1.84 -16.79 18.16
N LEU A 43 2.60 -16.54 17.10
CA LEU A 43 4.06 -16.60 17.17
C LEU A 43 4.65 -15.34 17.80
N PRO A 44 5.67 -15.45 18.66
CA PRO A 44 6.24 -14.31 19.38
C PRO A 44 6.70 -13.15 18.49
N GLN A 45 7.26 -13.44 17.31
CA GLN A 45 7.76 -12.44 16.38
C GLN A 45 6.65 -11.56 15.77
N TYR A 46 5.39 -11.99 15.85
CA TYR A 46 4.23 -11.26 15.34
C TYR A 46 3.28 -10.77 16.42
N SER A 47 3.66 -10.95 17.70
CA SER A 47 2.81 -10.62 18.85
C SER A 47 2.39 -9.16 18.90
N ASP A 48 3.21 -8.25 18.37
CA ASP A 48 2.91 -6.82 18.32
C ASP A 48 1.67 -6.53 17.47
N LEU A 49 1.38 -7.34 16.45
CA LEU A 49 0.19 -7.20 15.63
C LEU A 49 -1.12 -7.47 16.38
N ASN A 50 -1.09 -8.05 17.58
CA ASN A 50 -2.28 -8.20 18.42
C ASN A 50 -2.74 -6.87 19.05
N PHE A 51 -1.92 -5.83 18.98
CA PHE A 51 -2.23 -4.51 19.52
C PHE A 51 -2.50 -3.52 18.38
N VAL A 52 -3.56 -2.74 18.52
CA VAL A 52 -3.92 -1.69 17.55
C VAL A 52 -2.79 -0.67 17.44
N SER A 53 -2.56 -0.18 16.25
CA SER A 53 -1.50 0.78 15.88
C SER A 53 -0.07 0.24 15.96
N ASN A 54 0.11 -1.03 16.23
CA ASN A 54 1.42 -1.67 16.14
C ASN A 54 1.66 -2.27 14.75
N SER A 55 2.91 -2.37 14.39
CA SER A 55 3.36 -2.89 13.11
C SER A 55 4.57 -3.80 13.26
N VAL A 56 4.75 -4.69 12.30
CA VAL A 56 5.88 -5.63 12.22
C VAL A 56 6.49 -5.56 10.84
N TYR A 57 7.81 -5.56 10.78
CA TYR A 57 8.58 -5.71 9.54
C TYR A 57 8.98 -7.17 9.33
N ILE A 58 8.77 -7.66 8.12
CA ILE A 58 9.13 -9.01 7.68
C ILE A 58 10.13 -8.88 6.52
N PRO A 59 11.38 -9.29 6.70
CA PRO A 59 12.41 -9.21 5.65
C PRO A 59 12.20 -10.27 4.56
N ASP A 60 12.94 -10.10 3.45
CA ASP A 60 13.13 -11.10 2.39
C ASP A 60 11.87 -11.51 1.63
N VAL A 61 10.81 -10.70 1.67
CA VAL A 61 9.57 -10.89 0.91
C VAL A 61 9.25 -9.60 0.16
N GLY A 62 8.84 -9.67 -1.11
CA GLY A 62 8.61 -8.49 -1.94
C GLY A 62 9.90 -7.80 -2.38
N ASN A 63 9.89 -6.47 -2.55
CA ASN A 63 11.06 -5.71 -2.99
C ASN A 63 12.03 -5.41 -1.85
N GLY A 64 11.54 -5.03 -0.69
CA GLY A 64 12.36 -4.69 0.48
C GLY A 64 11.85 -5.25 1.79
N GLY A 65 11.03 -6.28 1.75
CA GLY A 65 10.30 -6.81 2.90
C GLY A 65 8.84 -6.36 2.88
N ILE A 66 8.09 -6.77 3.90
CA ILE A 66 6.70 -6.38 4.12
C ILE A 66 6.58 -5.68 5.47
N ILE A 67 5.84 -4.59 5.52
CA ILE A 67 5.37 -3.98 6.76
C ILE A 67 3.90 -4.30 6.91
N ILE A 68 3.54 -4.94 8.02
CA ILE A 68 2.14 -5.20 8.38
C ILE A 68 1.79 -4.31 9.56
N VAL A 69 0.61 -3.69 9.53
CA VAL A 69 0.10 -2.85 10.61
C VAL A 69 -1.31 -3.25 11.00
N ASN A 70 -1.59 -3.30 12.30
CA ASN A 70 -2.95 -3.44 12.83
C ASN A 70 -3.62 -2.06 12.88
N SER A 71 -4.55 -1.79 11.96
CA SER A 71 -5.26 -0.51 11.87
C SER A 71 -6.39 -0.35 12.90
N GLY A 72 -6.70 -1.40 13.67
CA GLY A 72 -7.84 -1.45 14.58
C GLY A 72 -9.14 -1.94 13.93
N THR A 73 -9.28 -1.80 12.63
CA THR A 73 -10.41 -2.33 11.83
C THR A 73 -10.00 -3.54 10.97
N GLY A 74 -8.71 -3.89 10.97
CA GLY A 74 -8.11 -4.97 10.23
C GLY A 74 -6.61 -4.76 10.07
N PHE A 75 -6.01 -5.55 9.19
CA PHE A 75 -4.59 -5.47 8.92
C PHE A 75 -4.35 -4.88 7.53
N LEU A 76 -3.30 -4.06 7.42
CA LEU A 76 -2.80 -3.54 6.15
C LEU A 76 -1.38 -4.05 5.95
N ALA A 77 -1.01 -4.31 4.71
CA ALA A 77 0.34 -4.76 4.37
C ALA A 77 0.90 -3.94 3.21
N TRP A 78 2.15 -3.53 3.34
CA TRP A 78 2.86 -2.67 2.41
C TRP A 78 4.21 -3.28 2.06
N ASP A 79 4.67 -3.09 0.82
CA ASP A 79 6.09 -3.30 0.50
C ASP A 79 6.93 -2.31 1.32
N ALA A 80 8.00 -2.79 1.92
CA ALA A 80 8.85 -1.97 2.77
C ALA A 80 9.88 -1.13 2.01
N SER A 81 9.85 -1.14 0.67
CA SER A 81 10.70 -0.27 -0.15
C SER A 81 9.98 1.05 -0.48
N ASP A 82 10.75 2.13 -0.46
CA ASP A 82 10.29 3.45 -0.90
C ASP A 82 9.92 3.43 -2.39
N PRO A 83 8.63 3.64 -2.76
CA PRO A 83 8.18 3.59 -4.15
C PRO A 83 8.63 4.79 -4.98
N ASN A 84 9.17 5.83 -4.37
CA ASN A 84 9.70 7.03 -5.03
C ASN A 84 11.22 7.03 -5.14
N HIS A 85 11.87 5.90 -4.84
CA HIS A 85 13.33 5.75 -4.90
C HIS A 85 13.73 4.39 -5.52
N GLU A 86 14.90 4.33 -6.16
CA GLU A 86 15.48 3.06 -6.58
C GLU A 86 15.64 2.10 -5.40
N ILE A 87 15.55 0.79 -5.67
CA ILE A 87 15.73 -0.24 -4.65
C ILE A 87 17.19 -0.28 -4.21
N LEU A 88 17.47 0.35 -3.10
CA LEU A 88 18.78 0.41 -2.43
C LEU A 88 18.60 0.08 -0.95
N PRO A 89 19.67 -0.28 -0.22
CA PRO A 89 19.57 -0.52 1.21
C PRO A 89 18.96 0.65 2.00
N CYS A 90 19.19 1.90 1.58
CA CYS A 90 18.62 3.09 2.22
C CYS A 90 17.14 3.30 1.92
N SER A 91 16.61 2.71 0.83
CA SER A 91 15.19 2.85 0.46
C SER A 91 14.27 1.93 1.27
N ILE A 92 14.83 1.00 2.07
CA ILE A 92 14.03 0.21 3.00
C ILE A 92 13.52 1.11 4.11
N LEU A 93 12.21 1.07 4.31
CA LEU A 93 11.50 1.95 5.24
C LEU A 93 11.68 1.49 6.69
N ASN A 94 12.05 2.42 7.55
CA ASN A 94 12.14 2.23 8.99
C ASN A 94 10.84 2.67 9.65
N ILE A 95 10.24 1.77 10.43
CA ILE A 95 8.98 2.01 11.13
C ILE A 95 9.20 2.94 12.32
N ASN A 96 8.32 3.94 12.45
CA ASN A 96 8.20 4.81 13.61
C ASN A 96 6.72 5.04 13.91
N GLY A 97 6.15 4.22 14.79
CA GLY A 97 4.71 4.23 15.09
C GLY A 97 3.87 3.87 13.87
N LEU A 98 3.00 4.78 13.43
CA LEU A 98 2.14 4.62 12.25
C LEU A 98 2.73 5.23 10.97
N GLU A 99 4.00 5.57 10.99
CA GLU A 99 4.73 6.09 9.84
C GLU A 99 5.94 5.21 9.54
N ALA A 100 6.41 5.26 8.30
CA ALA A 100 7.64 4.62 7.89
C ALA A 100 8.45 5.56 7.00
N THR A 101 9.76 5.65 7.26
CA THR A 101 10.67 6.63 6.63
C THR A 101 11.87 5.94 6.01
N SER A 102 12.24 6.33 4.78
CA SER A 102 13.47 5.87 4.14
C SER A 102 14.71 6.55 4.75
N SER A 103 15.84 5.84 4.72
CA SER A 103 17.12 6.40 5.19
C SER A 103 17.90 7.12 4.08
N CYS A 104 17.37 7.18 2.86
CA CYS A 104 17.97 7.89 1.74
C CYS A 104 17.95 9.41 2.00
N ALA A 105 18.71 10.17 1.22
CA ALA A 105 18.89 11.62 1.44
C ALA A 105 17.55 12.41 1.44
N GLN A 106 16.55 11.94 0.70
CA GLN A 106 15.21 12.54 0.62
C GLN A 106 14.37 12.30 1.87
N GLN A 107 14.66 11.25 2.64
CA GLN A 107 13.92 10.86 3.85
C GLN A 107 12.39 10.81 3.64
N ASN A 108 11.98 10.21 2.53
CA ASN A 108 10.57 10.07 2.20
C ASN A 108 9.83 9.33 3.33
N THR A 109 8.74 9.91 3.81
CA THR A 109 7.94 9.38 4.91
C THR A 109 6.53 9.07 4.43
N TYR A 110 5.96 7.96 4.91
CA TYR A 110 4.65 7.47 4.54
C TYR A 110 3.83 7.08 5.75
N SER A 111 2.52 7.31 5.68
CA SER A 111 1.56 6.79 6.65
C SER A 111 1.28 5.31 6.38
N LEU A 112 1.44 4.47 7.38
CA LEU A 112 1.11 3.04 7.31
C LEU A 112 -0.40 2.76 7.32
N ILE A 113 -1.23 3.78 7.61
CA ILE A 113 -2.69 3.64 7.56
C ILE A 113 -3.24 3.93 6.16
N THR A 114 -2.66 4.90 5.46
CA THR A 114 -3.19 5.34 4.15
C THR A 114 -2.27 4.97 2.98
N GLY A 115 -1.01 4.62 3.23
CA GLY A 115 0.02 4.44 2.22
C GLY A 115 0.50 5.74 1.56
N GLN A 116 -0.06 6.87 1.94
CA GLN A 116 0.25 8.19 1.37
C GLN A 116 1.53 8.77 1.98
N SER A 117 2.22 9.63 1.23
CA SER A 117 3.34 10.39 1.75
C SER A 117 2.90 11.38 2.84
N VAL A 118 3.77 11.62 3.81
CA VAL A 118 3.57 12.57 4.91
C VAL A 118 4.55 13.74 4.76
N GLY A 119 4.04 14.95 4.94
CA GLY A 119 4.83 16.19 4.82
C GLY A 119 5.00 16.65 3.38
N THR A 120 5.74 15.92 2.57
CA THR A 120 5.97 16.25 1.15
C THR A 120 5.04 15.44 0.26
N VAL A 121 4.41 16.06 -0.73
CA VAL A 121 3.61 15.35 -1.73
C VAL A 121 4.54 14.62 -2.69
N LEU A 122 4.44 13.29 -2.71
CA LEU A 122 5.19 12.41 -3.60
C LEU A 122 4.29 11.83 -4.68
N ASN A 123 4.89 11.38 -5.78
CA ASN A 123 4.14 10.84 -6.92
C ASN A 123 3.51 9.47 -6.63
N CYS A 124 4.21 8.65 -5.84
CA CYS A 124 3.85 7.26 -5.60
C CYS A 124 3.48 7.04 -4.13
N THR A 125 2.41 6.32 -3.89
CA THR A 125 2.02 5.80 -2.57
C THR A 125 2.73 4.49 -2.29
N LEU A 126 2.71 4.01 -1.06
CA LEU A 126 3.21 2.67 -0.73
C LEU A 126 2.53 1.60 -1.59
N LYS A 127 3.29 0.61 -2.00
CA LYS A 127 2.77 -0.56 -2.72
C LYS A 127 2.03 -1.46 -1.73
N ALA A 128 0.72 -1.59 -1.92
CA ALA A 128 -0.13 -2.41 -1.07
C ALA A 128 -0.05 -3.88 -1.44
N TYR A 129 -0.25 -4.73 -0.45
CA TYR A 129 -0.53 -6.15 -0.58
C TYR A 129 -1.92 -6.47 -0.03
N ARG A 130 -2.56 -7.51 -0.57
CA ARG A 130 -3.81 -8.02 -0.05
C ARG A 130 -3.57 -8.72 1.28
N VAL A 131 -4.44 -8.50 2.27
CA VAL A 131 -4.43 -9.20 3.54
C VAL A 131 -5.78 -9.89 3.73
N GLU A 132 -5.75 -11.20 3.94
CA GLU A 132 -6.90 -11.99 4.31
C GLU A 132 -6.69 -12.56 5.71
N SER A 133 -7.70 -12.44 6.60
CA SER A 133 -7.61 -12.88 7.99
C SER A 133 -8.50 -14.09 8.23
N PHE A 134 -7.92 -15.15 8.78
CA PHE A 134 -8.59 -16.38 9.18
C PHE A 134 -8.27 -16.68 10.63
N GLY A 135 -9.02 -16.07 11.56
CA GLY A 135 -8.72 -16.15 12.99
C GLY A 135 -7.34 -15.54 13.29
N ASN A 136 -6.40 -16.37 13.76
CA ASN A 136 -5.05 -15.93 14.11
C ASN A 136 -4.04 -16.08 12.94
N LEU A 137 -4.50 -16.41 11.75
CA LEU A 137 -3.69 -16.53 10.56
C LEU A 137 -3.98 -15.36 9.61
N LEU A 138 -2.95 -14.64 9.16
CA LEU A 138 -3.03 -13.67 8.09
C LEU A 138 -2.36 -14.24 6.85
N MET A 139 -3.01 -14.12 5.71
CA MET A 139 -2.47 -14.47 4.40
C MET A 139 -2.20 -13.17 3.64
N ILE A 140 -0.97 -12.96 3.27
CA ILE A 140 -0.50 -11.78 2.54
C ILE A 140 -0.19 -12.21 1.11
N SER A 141 -0.76 -11.52 0.13
CA SER A 141 -0.53 -11.82 -1.29
C SER A 141 -0.48 -10.56 -2.15
N SER A 142 0.14 -10.66 -3.32
CA SER A 142 0.00 -9.66 -4.39
C SER A 142 -1.46 -9.61 -4.89
N PHE A 143 -1.82 -8.49 -5.54
CA PHE A 143 -3.13 -8.31 -6.18
C PHE A 143 -3.17 -8.96 -7.55
#